data_1faccc04cf296fefc4a764376afecd55
#
_entry.id   1faccc04cf296fefc4a764376afecd55
#
_cell.length_a   1.000
_cell.length_b   1.000
_cell.length_c   1.000
_cell.angle_alpha   90.00
_cell.angle_beta   90.00
_cell.angle_gamma   90.00
#
_symmetry.space_group_name_H-M   'P 1'
#
loop_
_entity.id
_entity.type
_entity.pdbx_description
1 polymer ?
#
loop_
_entity_poly.entity_id
_entity_poly.type
_entity_poly.pdbx_seq_one_letter_code
_entity_poly.pdbx_strand_id
1 'polypeptide(L)'
;MLFRSQLVVGLSILSGAHMTLFPRVRQLLDEMGRKDVLLTGGGIIPGEDIEALQQRGVGRLFGPGTPTTDLIHYIHAWAAEHLEA
;
A
#
# COMPACT_ATOMS: atom_id res chain seq x y z
N MET A 1 26.39 -11.50 -0.01
CA MET A 1 25.35 -11.27 -0.99
C MET A 1 24.14 -10.58 -0.41
N LEU A 2 23.67 -9.60 -1.11
CA LEU A 2 22.50 -8.87 -0.64
C LEU A 2 21.28 -9.29 -1.40
N PHE A 3 20.27 -9.66 -0.67
CA PHE A 3 18.97 -9.81 -1.25
C PHE A 3 18.19 -8.57 -1.08
N ARG A 4 17.71 -8.07 -2.18
CA ARG A 4 16.69 -7.07 -2.12
C ARG A 4 15.42 -7.71 -2.52
N SER A 5 14.63 -7.94 -1.54
CA SER A 5 13.33 -8.48 -1.81
C SER A 5 12.35 -7.41 -1.47
N GLN A 6 11.82 -6.76 -2.47
CA GLN A 6 10.80 -5.77 -2.27
C GLN A 6 9.46 -6.44 -2.34
N LEU A 7 8.66 -6.19 -1.33
CA LEU A 7 7.37 -6.82 -1.20
C LEU A 7 6.27 -5.79 -1.32
N VAL A 8 5.11 -6.27 -1.69
CA VAL A 8 3.89 -5.49 -1.68
C VAL A 8 2.97 -6.09 -0.63
N VAL A 9 2.50 -5.28 0.28
CA VAL A 9 1.52 -5.69 1.27
C VAL A 9 0.21 -5.03 0.94
N GLY A 10 -0.83 -5.83 0.76
CA GLY A 10 -2.15 -5.32 0.46
C GLY A 10 -3.11 -5.56 1.61
N LEU A 11 -3.87 -4.54 1.97
CA LEU A 11 -4.89 -4.64 3.01
C LEU A 11 -6.26 -4.38 2.41
N SER A 12 -7.23 -5.22 2.77
CA SER A 12 -8.61 -5.01 2.39
C SER A 12 -9.41 -4.76 3.66
N ILE A 13 -9.90 -3.55 3.82
CA ILE A 13 -10.53 -3.13 5.07
C ILE A 13 -11.92 -2.59 4.79
N LEU A 14 -12.94 -3.31 5.27
CA LEU A 14 -14.33 -2.95 5.06
C LEU A 14 -15.02 -2.45 6.33
N SER A 15 -14.30 -2.45 7.44
CA SER A 15 -14.89 -2.16 8.76
C SER A 15 -14.78 -0.69 9.18
N GLY A 16 -14.14 0.14 8.38
CA GLY A 16 -13.87 1.52 8.77
C GLY A 16 -12.61 1.70 9.59
N ALA A 17 -11.87 0.64 9.87
CA ALA A 17 -10.66 0.71 10.69
C ALA A 17 -9.41 1.10 9.88
N HIS A 18 -9.59 1.58 8.67
CA HIS A 18 -8.47 1.89 7.77
C HIS A 18 -7.53 2.96 8.33
N MET A 19 -8.06 3.96 9.03
CA MET A 19 -7.22 5.02 9.61
C MET A 19 -6.40 4.55 10.79
N THR A 20 -6.73 3.41 11.36
CA THR A 20 -5.96 2.79 12.43
C THR A 20 -5.00 1.74 11.88
N LEU A 21 -5.47 0.90 10.99
CA LEU A 21 -4.71 -0.26 10.53
C LEU A 21 -3.62 0.09 9.52
N PHE A 22 -3.91 0.95 8.54
CA PHE A 22 -2.89 1.33 7.57
C PHE A 22 -1.68 2.00 8.22
N PRO A 23 -1.85 3.02 9.08
CA PRO A 23 -0.70 3.62 9.75
C PRO A 23 0.04 2.64 10.65
N ARG A 24 -0.70 1.74 11.32
CA ARG A 24 -0.07 0.76 12.20
C ARG A 24 0.81 -0.21 11.42
N VAL A 25 0.32 -0.73 10.31
CA VAL A 25 1.11 -1.63 9.48
C VAL A 25 2.31 -0.89 8.89
N ARG A 26 2.12 0.35 8.43
CA ARG A 26 3.24 1.14 7.92
C ARG A 26 4.31 1.34 8.98
N GLN A 27 3.89 1.66 10.20
CA GLN A 27 4.81 1.83 11.32
C GLN A 27 5.58 0.54 11.60
N LEU A 28 4.89 -0.60 11.63
CA LEU A 28 5.55 -1.88 11.90
C LEU A 28 6.56 -2.24 10.82
N LEU A 29 6.23 -1.97 9.56
CA LEU A 29 7.15 -2.21 8.47
C LEU A 29 8.39 -1.32 8.59
N ASP A 30 8.20 -0.07 8.96
CA ASP A 30 9.32 0.84 9.15
C ASP A 30 10.21 0.40 10.30
N GLU A 31 9.61 -0.05 11.40
CA GLU A 31 10.36 -0.56 12.57
C GLU A 31 11.15 -1.82 12.24
N MET A 32 10.67 -2.60 11.29
CA MET A 32 11.37 -3.79 10.83
C MET A 32 12.46 -3.49 9.79
N GLY A 33 12.66 -2.21 9.49
CA GLY A 33 13.63 -1.82 8.47
C GLY A 33 13.15 -2.04 7.06
N ARG A 34 11.84 -2.15 6.86
CA ARG A 34 11.26 -2.46 5.55
C ARG A 34 10.51 -1.28 4.98
N LYS A 35 11.18 -0.14 4.91
CA LYS A 35 10.60 1.06 4.31
C LYS A 35 10.41 0.92 2.80
N ASP A 36 11.07 -0.05 2.22
CA ASP A 36 11.01 -0.34 0.79
C ASP A 36 9.74 -1.10 0.38
N VAL A 37 8.95 -1.57 1.36
CA VAL A 37 7.74 -2.31 1.07
C VAL A 37 6.61 -1.37 0.67
N LEU A 38 5.95 -1.69 -0.44
CA LEU A 38 4.77 -0.97 -0.85
C LEU A 38 3.58 -1.43 0.00
N LEU A 39 2.93 -0.50 0.68
CA LEU A 39 1.70 -0.78 1.40
C LEU A 39 0.55 -0.17 0.62
N THR A 40 -0.35 -1.00 0.16
CA THR A 40 -1.50 -0.59 -0.64
C THR A 40 -2.72 -1.37 -0.22
N GLY A 41 -3.81 -1.19 -0.88
CA GLY A 41 -5.01 -1.93 -0.60
C GLY A 41 -6.25 -1.15 -0.95
N GLY A 42 -7.34 -1.48 -0.29
CA GLY A 42 -8.59 -0.81 -0.57
C GLY A 42 -9.67 -1.18 0.40
N GLY A 43 -10.86 -0.75 0.07
CA GLY A 43 -12.03 -0.95 0.88
C GLY A 43 -12.95 0.25 0.71
N ILE A 44 -13.84 0.44 1.65
CA ILE A 44 -14.73 1.61 1.64
C ILE A 44 -14.01 2.71 2.40
N ILE A 45 -13.27 3.55 1.69
CA ILE A 45 -12.42 4.58 2.30
C ILE A 45 -12.78 5.94 1.70
N PRO A 46 -13.20 6.91 2.52
CA PRO A 46 -13.46 8.26 2.02
C PRO A 46 -12.22 8.89 1.39
N GLY A 47 -12.45 9.75 0.38
CA GLY A 47 -11.34 10.36 -0.35
C GLY A 47 -10.38 11.15 0.54
N GLU A 48 -10.91 11.86 1.54
CA GLU A 48 -10.06 12.61 2.47
C GLU A 48 -9.16 11.70 3.30
N ASP A 49 -9.65 10.50 3.63
CA ASP A 49 -8.86 9.52 4.36
C ASP A 49 -7.79 8.91 3.47
N ILE A 50 -8.11 8.68 2.20
CA ILE A 50 -7.13 8.20 1.24
C ILE A 50 -5.95 9.16 1.16
N GLU A 51 -6.24 10.44 1.06
CA GLU A 51 -5.19 11.44 0.97
C GLU A 51 -4.35 11.48 2.24
N ALA A 52 -5.00 11.44 3.39
CA ALA A 52 -4.29 11.43 4.67
C ALA A 52 -3.37 10.21 4.81
N LEU A 53 -3.83 9.05 4.38
CA LEU A 53 -3.03 7.83 4.44
C LEU A 53 -1.84 7.91 3.49
N GLN A 54 -2.04 8.45 2.30
CA GLN A 54 -0.94 8.61 1.35
C GLN A 54 0.15 9.52 1.88
N GLN A 55 -0.23 10.55 2.63
CA GLN A 55 0.75 11.42 3.28
C GLN A 55 1.54 10.71 4.36
N ARG A 56 1.03 9.60 4.87
CA ARG A 56 1.71 8.79 5.89
C ARG A 56 2.54 7.66 5.30
N GLY A 57 2.71 7.63 4.00
CA GLY A 57 3.54 6.62 3.35
C GLY A 57 2.80 5.41 2.84
N VAL A 58 1.47 5.46 2.83
CA VAL A 58 0.67 4.42 2.20
C VAL A 58 0.59 4.72 0.71
N GLY A 59 0.63 3.66 -0.10
CA GLY A 59 0.52 3.81 -1.54
C GLY A 59 -0.92 4.11 -1.98
N ARG A 60 -1.15 3.95 -3.27
CA ARG A 60 -2.48 4.21 -3.81
C ARG A 60 -3.50 3.25 -3.23
N LEU A 61 -4.68 3.77 -2.92
CA LEU A 61 -5.78 2.98 -2.39
C LEU A 61 -6.91 2.91 -3.40
N PHE A 62 -7.63 1.80 -3.39
CA PHE A 62 -8.65 1.50 -4.40
C PHE A 62 -10.00 1.32 -3.74
N GLY A 63 -11.00 1.99 -4.26
CA GLY A 63 -12.35 1.89 -3.76
C GLY A 63 -13.12 0.70 -4.33
N PRO A 64 -14.34 0.48 -3.83
CA PRO A 64 -15.20 -0.58 -4.35
C PRO A 64 -15.47 -0.37 -5.84
N GLY A 65 -15.52 -1.46 -6.58
CA GLY A 65 -15.79 -1.40 -8.01
C GLY A 65 -14.61 -1.07 -8.88
N THR A 66 -13.43 -0.83 -8.29
CA THR A 66 -12.22 -0.63 -9.08
C THR A 66 -11.85 -1.93 -9.80
N PRO A 67 -11.62 -1.91 -11.11
CA PRO A 67 -11.24 -3.13 -11.81
C PRO A 67 -9.92 -3.70 -11.29
N THR A 68 -9.85 -5.01 -11.21
CA THR A 68 -8.63 -5.69 -10.75
C THR A 68 -7.43 -5.33 -11.61
N THR A 69 -7.65 -5.06 -12.90
CA THR A 69 -6.59 -4.67 -13.81
C THR A 69 -5.90 -3.36 -13.39
N ASP A 70 -6.65 -2.44 -12.78
CA ASP A 70 -6.05 -1.18 -12.31
C ASP A 70 -5.05 -1.43 -11.19
N LEU A 71 -5.41 -2.32 -10.26
CA LEU A 71 -4.52 -2.70 -9.18
C LEU A 71 -3.28 -3.39 -9.72
N ILE A 72 -3.45 -4.30 -10.66
CA ILE A 72 -2.35 -5.02 -11.29
C ILE A 72 -1.41 -4.04 -11.99
N HIS A 73 -1.96 -3.11 -12.76
CA HIS A 73 -1.14 -2.12 -13.46
C HIS A 73 -0.37 -1.24 -12.48
N TYR A 74 -1.02 -0.87 -11.38
CA TYR A 74 -0.35 -0.06 -10.36
C TYR A 74 0.84 -0.79 -9.76
N ILE A 75 0.66 -2.04 -9.38
CA ILE A 75 1.73 -2.84 -8.79
C ILE A 75 2.86 -3.06 -9.81
N HIS A 76 2.50 -3.34 -11.06
CA HIS A 76 3.49 -3.49 -12.13
C HIS A 76 4.32 -2.23 -12.33
N ALA A 77 3.67 -1.08 -12.37
CA ALA A 77 4.37 0.19 -12.56
C ALA A 77 5.30 0.46 -11.38
N TRP A 78 4.82 0.21 -10.16
CA TRP A 78 5.65 0.40 -8.98
C TRP A 78 6.85 -0.52 -9.00
N ALA A 79 6.64 -1.79 -9.35
CA ALA A 79 7.72 -2.76 -9.42
C ALA A 79 8.75 -2.37 -10.47
N ALA A 80 8.32 -1.87 -11.62
CA ALA A 80 9.23 -1.44 -12.67
C ALA A 80 10.13 -0.29 -12.21
N GLU A 81 9.62 0.57 -11.34
CA GLU A 81 10.41 1.68 -10.81
C GLU A 81 11.33 1.29 -9.67
N HIS A 82 10.96 0.28 -8.89
CA HIS A 82 11.63 -0.03 -7.63
C HIS A 82 12.39 -1.35 -7.64
N LEU A 83 12.09 -2.26 -8.57
CA LEU A 83 12.74 -3.55 -8.67
C LEU A 83 13.75 -3.57 -9.80
N GLU A 84 14.62 -2.61 -9.81
CA GLU A 84 15.62 -2.59 -10.84
C GLU A 84 16.63 -3.66 -10.67
N ALA A 85 16.99 -4.20 -11.79
CA ALA A 85 18.01 -5.24 -11.81
C ALA A 85 19.37 -4.71 -11.39
#